data_cece35694ee71573b47e2e7288ff4e6c
#
_entry.id   cece35694ee71573b47e2e7288ff4e6c
#
_cell.length_a   1.000
_cell.length_b   1.000
_cell.length_c   1.000
_cell.angle_alpha   90.00
_cell.angle_beta   90.00
_cell.angle_gamma   90.00
#
_symmetry.space_group_name_H-M   'P 1'
#
loop_
_entity.id
_entity.type
_entity.pdbx_description
1 polymer ?
#
loop_
_entity_poly.entity_id
_entity_poly.type
_entity_poly.pdbx_seq_one_letter_code
_entity_poly.pdbx_strand_id
1 'polypeptide(L)'
;GSYRKLAQIGSIYEGKVGRMPEYVWKKHVRLINEPKLFYDELRPLEISTAAELTAVDMKHAPLLVTLKNVSFPDANGTVTYAAEEDVANPNLSFVERNINYADGAKSAAVAHTSIYANFSKDILPQGTLNVTGILTRYNNAWQLIIRTGSDVKRNK
;
A
#
# COMPACT_ATOMS: atom_id res chain seq x y z
N GLY A 1 -18.62 -2.70 10.82
CA GLY A 1 -18.28 -1.48 11.55
C GLY A 1 -17.37 -0.58 10.75
N SER A 2 -16.93 0.53 11.33
CA SER A 2 -15.96 1.43 10.72
C SER A 2 -14.84 1.76 11.73
N TYR A 3 -13.62 1.93 11.21
CA TYR A 3 -12.47 2.41 11.96
C TYR A 3 -11.80 3.53 11.18
N ARG A 4 -11.65 4.70 11.80
CA ARG A 4 -11.06 5.90 11.18
C ARG A 4 -11.66 6.24 9.82
N LYS A 5 -13.00 6.20 9.74
CA LYS A 5 -13.80 6.48 8.53
C LYS A 5 -13.68 5.45 7.38
N LEU A 6 -13.00 4.33 7.60
CA LEU A 6 -12.97 3.21 6.66
C LEU A 6 -13.87 2.08 7.14
N ALA A 7 -14.57 1.43 6.22
CA ALA A 7 -15.32 0.22 6.53
C ALA A 7 -14.35 -0.88 6.97
N GLN A 8 -14.69 -1.60 8.03
CA GLN A 8 -13.86 -2.66 8.57
C GLN A 8 -14.70 -3.85 8.97
N ILE A 9 -14.29 -5.03 8.52
CA ILE A 9 -14.70 -6.31 9.08
C ILE A 9 -13.69 -6.63 10.19
N GLY A 10 -14.19 -6.79 11.43
CA GLY A 10 -13.29 -6.98 12.57
C GLY A 10 -14.01 -7.59 13.76
N SER A 11 -13.27 -7.81 14.84
CA SER A 11 -13.79 -8.23 16.14
C SER A 11 -13.83 -7.06 17.11
N ILE A 12 -14.52 -7.24 18.23
CA ILE A 12 -14.54 -6.24 19.29
C ILE A 12 -13.20 -6.27 20.04
N TYR A 13 -12.56 -5.12 20.13
CA TYR A 13 -11.36 -4.88 20.93
C TYR A 13 -11.56 -3.58 21.71
N GLU A 14 -11.50 -3.64 23.03
CA GLU A 14 -11.73 -2.48 23.93
C GLU A 14 -13.02 -1.70 23.59
N GLY A 15 -14.11 -2.43 23.30
CA GLY A 15 -15.41 -1.83 22.96
C GLY A 15 -15.51 -1.19 21.58
N LYS A 16 -14.48 -1.33 20.74
CA LYS A 16 -14.41 -0.78 19.37
C LYS A 16 -14.17 -1.88 18.35
N VAL A 17 -14.39 -1.56 17.08
CA VAL A 17 -14.04 -2.46 15.98
C VAL A 17 -12.52 -2.48 15.83
N GLY A 18 -11.90 -3.60 16.17
CA GLY A 18 -10.48 -3.88 15.97
C GLY A 18 -10.24 -4.79 14.75
N ARG A 19 -8.98 -5.18 14.55
CA ARG A 19 -8.64 -6.20 13.55
C ARG A 19 -9.25 -7.54 13.94
N MET A 20 -9.63 -8.35 12.95
CA MET A 20 -10.13 -9.69 13.18
C MET A 20 -8.94 -10.66 13.32
N PRO A 21 -8.72 -11.28 14.49
CA PRO A 21 -7.70 -12.30 14.64
C PRO A 21 -8.02 -13.53 13.78
N GLU A 22 -7.00 -14.28 13.38
CA GLU A 22 -7.14 -15.43 12.49
C GLU A 22 -8.11 -16.50 13.04
N TYR A 23 -8.06 -16.77 14.36
CA TYR A 23 -8.95 -17.75 14.98
C TYR A 23 -10.43 -17.32 14.96
N VAL A 24 -10.71 -16.01 14.96
CA VAL A 24 -12.06 -15.46 14.81
C VAL A 24 -12.48 -15.53 13.34
N TRP A 25 -11.58 -15.17 12.43
CA TRP A 25 -11.81 -15.27 10.99
C TRP A 25 -12.25 -16.69 10.60
N LYS A 26 -11.50 -17.70 11.00
CA LYS A 26 -11.80 -19.11 10.69
C LYS A 26 -13.16 -19.59 11.19
N LYS A 27 -13.71 -18.97 12.22
CA LYS A 27 -15.04 -19.30 12.76
C LYS A 27 -16.20 -18.61 12.01
N HIS A 28 -15.94 -17.42 11.46
CA HIS A 28 -16.98 -16.54 10.93
C HIS A 28 -16.94 -16.36 9.41
N VAL A 29 -15.88 -16.79 8.76
CA VAL A 29 -15.72 -16.65 7.31
C VAL A 29 -15.62 -18.00 6.66
N ARG A 30 -16.47 -18.22 5.65
CA ARG A 30 -16.47 -19.41 4.79
C ARG A 30 -16.33 -18.96 3.35
N LEU A 31 -15.33 -19.50 2.65
CA LEU A 31 -15.26 -19.35 1.20
C LEU A 31 -16.35 -20.20 0.56
N ILE A 32 -17.18 -19.61 -0.29
CA ILE A 32 -18.31 -20.29 -0.96
C ILE A 32 -17.81 -21.00 -2.20
N ASN A 33 -16.87 -20.39 -2.94
CA ASN A 33 -16.28 -20.91 -4.16
C ASN A 33 -14.78 -20.60 -4.18
N GLU A 34 -14.04 -21.25 -5.09
CA GLU A 34 -12.69 -20.85 -5.39
C GLU A 34 -12.65 -19.42 -5.98
N PRO A 35 -11.66 -18.59 -5.62
CA PRO A 35 -11.51 -17.29 -6.20
C PRO A 35 -11.38 -17.38 -7.71
N LYS A 36 -12.23 -16.69 -8.45
CA LYS A 36 -12.06 -16.52 -9.90
C LYS A 36 -11.24 -15.27 -10.16
N LEU A 37 -10.21 -15.42 -10.97
CA LEU A 37 -9.39 -14.28 -11.39
C LEU A 37 -10.04 -13.65 -12.63
N PHE A 38 -10.63 -12.48 -12.45
CA PHE A 38 -11.18 -11.67 -13.54
C PHE A 38 -10.16 -10.59 -13.92
N TYR A 39 -9.09 -10.98 -14.60
CA TYR A 39 -8.00 -10.08 -14.96
C TYR A 39 -8.44 -8.87 -15.81
N ASP A 40 -9.47 -9.05 -16.63
CA ASP A 40 -9.99 -7.99 -17.49
C ASP A 40 -10.86 -6.97 -16.75
N GLU A 41 -11.45 -7.37 -15.62
CA GLU A 41 -12.36 -6.53 -14.83
C GLU A 41 -11.63 -5.81 -13.68
N LEU A 42 -10.51 -6.35 -13.21
CA LEU A 42 -9.73 -5.81 -12.09
C LEU A 42 -8.49 -5.06 -12.57
N ARG A 43 -8.69 -4.08 -13.45
CA ARG A 43 -7.58 -3.20 -13.87
C ARG A 43 -7.28 -2.15 -12.82
N PRO A 44 -6.00 -1.98 -12.43
CA PRO A 44 -5.62 -0.87 -11.58
C PRO A 44 -5.95 0.48 -12.24
N LEU A 45 -6.43 1.44 -11.44
CA LEU A 45 -6.50 2.83 -11.89
C LEU A 45 -5.07 3.33 -12.12
N GLU A 46 -4.75 3.74 -13.34
CA GLU A 46 -3.45 4.32 -13.66
C GLU A 46 -3.41 5.80 -13.28
N ILE A 47 -2.35 6.20 -12.57
CA ILE A 47 -2.12 7.57 -12.10
C ILE A 47 -0.69 7.95 -12.50
N SER A 48 -0.57 8.94 -13.37
CA SER A 48 0.70 9.31 -13.99
C SER A 48 1.27 10.62 -13.45
N THR A 49 0.48 11.40 -12.72
CA THR A 49 0.89 12.71 -12.19
C THR A 49 0.44 12.92 -10.74
N ALA A 50 1.12 13.81 -10.04
CA ALA A 50 0.73 14.21 -8.69
C ALA A 50 -0.66 14.87 -8.66
N ALA A 51 -1.02 15.60 -9.70
CA ALA A 51 -2.33 16.24 -9.84
C ALA A 51 -3.46 15.20 -9.96
N GLU A 52 -3.27 14.16 -10.77
CA GLU A 52 -4.24 13.06 -10.88
C GLU A 52 -4.47 12.37 -9.54
N LEU A 53 -3.39 12.07 -8.78
CA LEU A 53 -3.52 11.48 -7.46
C LEU A 53 -4.28 12.38 -6.49
N THR A 54 -4.00 13.68 -6.51
CA THR A 54 -4.67 14.66 -5.65
C THR A 54 -6.15 14.82 -5.97
N ALA A 55 -6.53 14.60 -7.23
CA ALA A 55 -7.93 14.62 -7.67
C ALA A 55 -8.75 13.39 -7.22
N VAL A 56 -8.08 12.32 -6.76
CA VAL A 56 -8.78 11.13 -6.24
C VAL A 56 -9.47 11.48 -4.92
N ASP A 57 -10.79 11.31 -4.87
CA ASP A 57 -11.54 11.52 -3.63
C ASP A 57 -11.25 10.39 -2.63
N MET A 58 -10.75 10.77 -1.46
CA MET A 58 -10.36 9.84 -0.38
C MET A 58 -11.52 8.96 0.13
N LYS A 59 -12.77 9.33 -0.13
CA LYS A 59 -13.93 8.47 0.24
C LYS A 59 -13.96 7.17 -0.55
N HIS A 60 -13.32 7.10 -1.73
CA HIS A 60 -13.25 5.91 -2.56
C HIS A 60 -12.17 4.91 -2.12
N ALA A 61 -11.30 5.28 -1.16
CA ALA A 61 -10.32 4.34 -0.64
C ALA A 61 -11.00 3.15 0.08
N PRO A 62 -10.45 1.93 -0.03
CA PRO A 62 -9.22 1.56 -0.75
C PRO A 62 -9.44 1.33 -2.25
N LEU A 63 -8.43 1.67 -3.08
CA LEU A 63 -8.45 1.49 -4.53
C LEU A 63 -7.20 0.71 -4.98
N LEU A 64 -7.35 -0.18 -5.95
CA LEU A 64 -6.22 -0.76 -6.66
C LEU A 64 -5.73 0.26 -7.69
N VAL A 65 -4.47 0.69 -7.58
CA VAL A 65 -3.88 1.69 -8.48
C VAL A 65 -2.52 1.26 -8.99
N THR A 66 -2.09 1.86 -10.10
CA THR A 66 -0.70 1.84 -10.56
C THR A 66 -0.21 3.28 -10.68
N LEU A 67 0.76 3.67 -9.85
CA LEU A 67 1.49 4.91 -10.05
C LEU A 67 2.50 4.72 -11.17
N LYS A 68 2.36 5.48 -12.23
CA LYS A 68 3.17 5.36 -13.46
C LYS A 68 4.35 6.32 -13.42
N ASN A 69 5.48 5.86 -13.96
CA ASN A 69 6.68 6.68 -14.14
C ASN A 69 7.14 7.36 -12.85
N VAL A 70 7.18 6.60 -11.76
CA VAL A 70 7.59 7.10 -10.45
C VAL A 70 8.98 6.56 -10.07
N SER A 71 9.58 7.15 -9.05
CA SER A 71 10.83 6.70 -8.46
C SER A 71 10.78 6.79 -6.94
N PHE A 72 11.64 6.03 -6.29
CA PHE A 72 11.90 6.17 -4.86
C PHE A 72 13.15 7.04 -4.66
N PRO A 73 13.02 8.27 -4.18
CA PRO A 73 14.17 9.17 -4.01
C PRO A 73 15.21 8.62 -3.01
N ASP A 74 14.76 7.78 -2.06
CA ASP A 74 15.63 7.16 -1.05
C ASP A 74 16.43 5.97 -1.61
N ALA A 75 16.12 5.48 -2.82
CA ALA A 75 16.78 4.31 -3.41
C ALA A 75 18.20 4.63 -3.85
N ASN A 76 19.17 4.07 -3.15
CA ASN A 76 20.61 4.28 -3.38
C ASN A 76 21.38 2.99 -3.67
N GLY A 77 20.69 1.86 -3.80
CA GLY A 77 21.31 0.54 -4.00
C GLY A 77 21.54 -0.26 -2.72
N THR A 78 21.30 0.31 -1.54
CA THR A 78 21.43 -0.36 -0.24
C THR A 78 20.17 -0.28 0.62
N VAL A 79 19.39 0.78 0.48
CA VAL A 79 18.14 0.97 1.22
C VAL A 79 17.13 -0.08 0.82
N THR A 80 16.46 -0.67 1.81
CA THR A 80 15.43 -1.69 1.63
C THR A 80 14.02 -1.08 1.67
N TYR A 81 13.01 -1.88 1.33
CA TYR A 81 11.61 -1.43 1.47
C TYR A 81 11.25 -1.09 2.92
N ALA A 82 11.61 -1.99 3.86
CA ALA A 82 11.28 -1.81 5.27
C ALA A 82 12.20 -2.66 6.17
N ALA A 83 13.40 -2.19 6.45
CA ALA A 83 14.24 -2.80 7.46
C ALA A 83 13.79 -2.39 8.87
N GLU A 84 14.04 -3.23 9.86
CA GLU A 84 13.68 -2.93 11.26
C GLU A 84 14.38 -1.68 11.80
N GLU A 85 15.63 -1.46 11.38
CA GLU A 85 16.43 -0.30 11.71
C GLU A 85 15.91 1.02 11.13
N ASP A 86 15.09 0.95 10.08
CA ASP A 86 14.49 2.13 9.43
C ASP A 86 13.15 2.54 10.07
N VAL A 87 12.67 1.79 11.05
CA VAL A 87 11.41 2.08 11.73
C VAL A 87 11.56 3.35 12.59
N ALA A 88 10.80 4.38 12.28
CA ALA A 88 10.91 5.68 12.93
C ALA A 88 10.61 5.67 14.44
N ASN A 89 9.87 4.68 14.91
CA ASN A 89 9.52 4.51 16.32
C ASN A 89 9.41 3.01 16.64
N PRO A 90 10.06 2.50 17.70
CA PRO A 90 10.06 1.06 18.03
C PRO A 90 8.67 0.45 18.30
N ASN A 91 7.66 1.27 18.51
CA ASN A 91 6.27 0.81 18.63
C ASN A 91 5.54 0.65 17.27
N LEU A 92 6.20 0.99 16.17
CA LEU A 92 5.68 0.81 14.81
C LEU A 92 6.23 -0.48 14.21
N SER A 93 5.53 -0.99 13.22
CA SER A 93 5.91 -2.21 12.49
C SER A 93 5.89 -1.97 10.97
N PHE A 94 6.23 -0.76 10.55
CA PHE A 94 6.26 -0.36 9.15
C PHE A 94 7.29 0.75 8.91
N VAL A 95 7.66 0.88 7.63
CA VAL A 95 8.47 1.98 7.11
C VAL A 95 7.69 2.68 6.00
N GLU A 96 7.82 3.99 5.91
CA GLU A 96 7.26 4.80 4.82
C GLU A 96 8.39 5.32 3.93
N ARG A 97 8.26 5.09 2.61
CA ARG A 97 9.19 5.58 1.59
C ARG A 97 8.50 6.62 0.71
N ASN A 98 9.18 7.73 0.47
CA ASN A 98 8.68 8.74 -0.45
C ASN A 98 8.62 8.21 -1.88
N ILE A 99 7.69 8.75 -2.67
CA ILE A 99 7.54 8.48 -4.09
C ILE A 99 7.55 9.81 -4.83
N ASN A 100 8.33 9.92 -5.90
CA ASN A 100 8.33 11.08 -6.79
C ASN A 100 7.90 10.66 -8.19
N TYR A 101 7.15 11.52 -8.88
CA TYR A 101 6.85 11.37 -10.29
C TYR A 101 8.06 11.77 -11.17
N ALA A 102 8.03 11.39 -12.44
CA ALA A 102 9.13 11.62 -13.38
C ALA A 102 9.47 13.12 -13.60
N ASP A 103 8.52 14.01 -13.40
CA ASP A 103 8.70 15.47 -13.41
C ASP A 103 9.35 16.02 -12.12
N GLY A 104 9.68 15.15 -11.18
CA GLY A 104 10.22 15.51 -9.86
C GLY A 104 9.17 15.88 -8.82
N ALA A 105 7.89 15.95 -9.19
CA ALA A 105 6.82 16.23 -8.25
C ALA A 105 6.69 15.12 -7.20
N LYS A 106 6.64 15.50 -5.92
CA LYS A 106 6.41 14.55 -4.83
C LYS A 106 4.98 14.02 -4.89
N SER A 107 4.85 12.70 -4.79
CA SER A 107 3.54 12.06 -4.64
C SER A 107 2.90 12.43 -3.28
N ALA A 108 1.59 12.61 -3.29
CA ALA A 108 0.81 12.76 -2.06
C ALA A 108 0.70 11.43 -1.28
N ALA A 109 1.00 10.28 -1.92
CA ALA A 109 1.06 8.97 -1.28
C ALA A 109 2.50 8.59 -0.97
N VAL A 110 2.71 7.95 0.18
CA VAL A 110 3.95 7.26 0.53
C VAL A 110 3.77 5.75 0.35
N ALA A 111 4.83 5.04 -0.04
CA ALA A 111 4.83 3.59 0.01
C ALA A 111 4.92 3.16 1.49
N HIS A 112 3.87 2.50 1.97
CA HIS A 112 3.76 2.05 3.36
C HIS A 112 3.96 0.55 3.41
N THR A 113 5.10 0.10 3.90
CA THR A 113 5.51 -1.30 3.91
C THR A 113 5.71 -1.81 5.33
N SER A 114 5.05 -2.93 5.64
CA SER A 114 5.26 -3.62 6.91
C SER A 114 6.64 -4.29 6.96
N ILE A 115 7.31 -4.24 8.10
CA ILE A 115 8.57 -4.99 8.34
C ILE A 115 8.37 -6.51 8.24
N TYR A 116 7.13 -6.99 8.34
CA TYR A 116 6.76 -8.40 8.20
C TYR A 116 6.40 -8.80 6.75
N ALA A 117 6.49 -7.88 5.79
CA ALA A 117 6.27 -8.21 4.38
C ALA A 117 7.41 -9.11 3.87
N ASN A 118 7.08 -10.11 3.06
CA ASN A 118 8.07 -11.06 2.54
C ASN A 118 9.22 -10.40 1.77
N PHE A 119 8.98 -9.22 1.19
CA PHE A 119 9.93 -8.41 0.43
C PHE A 119 10.48 -7.21 1.23
N SER A 120 10.19 -7.12 2.52
CA SER A 120 10.60 -5.96 3.34
C SER A 120 12.10 -5.69 3.32
N LYS A 121 12.90 -6.75 3.25
CA LYS A 121 14.38 -6.71 3.22
C LYS A 121 14.96 -6.63 1.79
N ASP A 122 14.12 -6.65 0.76
CA ASP A 122 14.59 -6.46 -0.62
C ASP A 122 15.07 -5.03 -0.82
N ILE A 123 16.08 -4.84 -1.65
CA ILE A 123 16.62 -3.52 -1.96
C ILE A 123 15.60 -2.73 -2.76
N LEU A 124 15.37 -1.50 -2.34
CA LEU A 124 14.47 -0.56 -2.99
C LEU A 124 14.97 -0.26 -4.42
N PRO A 125 14.19 -0.52 -5.46
CA PRO A 125 14.67 -0.42 -6.83
C PRO A 125 14.87 1.03 -7.25
N GLN A 126 15.99 1.26 -7.95
CA GLN A 126 16.34 2.57 -8.51
C GLN A 126 15.74 2.76 -9.91
N GLY A 127 15.63 4.01 -10.36
CA GLY A 127 15.19 4.39 -11.69
C GLY A 127 13.70 4.60 -11.81
N THR A 128 13.21 4.64 -13.05
CA THR A 128 11.79 4.87 -13.33
C THR A 128 11.00 3.58 -13.24
N LEU A 129 9.94 3.61 -12.46
CA LEU A 129 9.15 2.45 -12.06
C LEU A 129 7.66 2.68 -12.32
N ASN A 130 6.94 1.58 -12.48
CA ASN A 130 5.50 1.54 -12.30
C ASN A 130 5.22 0.75 -11.02
N VAL A 131 4.54 1.37 -10.07
CA VAL A 131 4.27 0.80 -8.74
C VAL A 131 2.78 0.54 -8.58
N THR A 132 2.40 -0.73 -8.54
CA THR A 132 1.02 -1.14 -8.29
C THR A 132 0.81 -1.37 -6.78
N GLY A 133 -0.36 -1.06 -6.29
CA GLY A 133 -0.66 -1.29 -4.87
C GLY A 133 -2.08 -0.89 -4.50
N ILE A 134 -2.42 -1.08 -3.24
CA ILE A 134 -3.68 -0.63 -2.69
C ILE A 134 -3.49 0.80 -2.15
N LEU A 135 -4.08 1.76 -2.82
CA LEU A 135 -4.14 3.14 -2.35
C LEU A 135 -5.17 3.23 -1.24
N THR A 136 -4.69 3.39 -0.03
CA THR A 136 -5.52 3.55 1.17
C THR A 136 -5.22 4.88 1.84
N ARG A 137 -5.92 5.17 2.93
CA ARG A 137 -5.68 6.40 3.69
C ARG A 137 -5.58 6.14 5.19
N TYR A 138 -4.76 6.91 5.82
CA TYR A 138 -4.73 7.03 7.26
C TYR A 138 -5.07 8.48 7.64
N ASN A 139 -6.25 8.71 8.22
CA ASN A 139 -6.82 10.04 8.38
C ASN A 139 -6.93 10.77 7.02
N ASN A 140 -6.13 11.82 6.81
CA ASN A 140 -6.09 12.64 5.59
C ASN A 140 -4.79 12.44 4.77
N ALA A 141 -4.02 11.39 5.06
CA ALA A 141 -2.81 11.06 4.31
C ALA A 141 -3.03 9.81 3.45
N TRP A 142 -2.56 9.86 2.21
CA TRP A 142 -2.56 8.71 1.31
C TRP A 142 -1.39 7.77 1.64
N GLN A 143 -1.68 6.47 1.64
CA GLN A 143 -0.69 5.41 1.76
C GLN A 143 -0.88 4.41 0.62
N LEU A 144 0.19 4.04 -0.06
CA LEU A 144 0.22 2.98 -1.06
C LEU A 144 0.77 1.71 -0.42
N ILE A 145 -0.07 0.70 -0.28
CA ILE A 145 0.32 -0.61 0.23
C ILE A 145 0.77 -1.47 -0.94
N ILE A 146 2.07 -1.71 -1.06
CA ILE A 146 2.64 -2.66 -2.01
C ILE A 146 2.36 -4.06 -1.47
N ARG A 147 1.79 -4.94 -2.30
CA ARG A 147 1.36 -6.29 -1.88
C ARG A 147 2.47 -7.31 -1.98
N THR A 148 3.30 -7.17 -3.03
CA THR A 148 4.43 -8.06 -3.32
C THR A 148 5.53 -7.30 -4.04
N GLY A 149 6.77 -7.80 -4.03
CA GLY A 149 7.86 -7.19 -4.81
C GLY A 149 7.60 -7.14 -6.32
N SER A 150 6.76 -8.04 -6.86
CA SER A 150 6.38 -8.04 -8.29
C SER A 150 5.41 -6.92 -8.67
N ASP A 151 4.82 -6.22 -7.71
CA ASP A 151 4.00 -5.02 -7.94
C ASP A 151 4.86 -3.81 -8.38
N VAL A 152 6.17 -3.88 -8.21
CA VAL A 152 7.12 -2.83 -8.61
C VAL A 152 7.86 -3.28 -9.87
N LYS A 153 7.60 -2.61 -10.97
CA LYS A 153 8.17 -2.94 -12.29
C LYS A 153 8.98 -1.78 -12.83
N ARG A 154 10.19 -2.06 -13.31
CA ARG A 154 10.96 -1.06 -14.07
C ARG A 154 10.26 -0.74 -15.39
N ASN A 155 10.20 0.54 -15.72
CA ASN A 155 9.85 0.93 -17.08
C ASN A 155 10.99 0.50 -18.00
N LYS A 156 10.61 -0.15 -19.11
CA LYS A 156 11.56 -0.50 -20.19
C LYS A 156 11.78 0.71 -21.06
#